data_cb211595d5294eb204f56c7865969ba6
#
_entry.id   cb211595d5294eb204f56c7865969ba6
#
_cell.length_a   1.000
_cell.length_b   1.000
_cell.length_c   1.000
_cell.angle_alpha   90.00
_cell.angle_beta   90.00
_cell.angle_gamma   90.00
#
_symmetry.space_group_name_H-M   'P 1'
#
loop_
_entity.id
_entity.type
_entity.pdbx_description
1 polymer ?
#
loop_
_entity_poly.entity_id
_entity_poly.type
_entity_poly.pdbx_seq_one_letter_code
_entity_poly.pdbx_strand_id
1 'polypeptide(L)'
;MYGARKMWKALNREERPGGAGAPTGARYDPVPRCTVERRMRALGLRGATAGDHKRPRTTIPSKDTRPEDQLNRDFTAPAPDTRWVADITYVPTWVGFVYVAFVMDLYSRRIVGWRVSSTLRCDLALDALEQAIWQRRQDGHALAGLVHHSDRGVQYLSIRYTERLAEAGITASVGTTGDSYDNAAAEALNRLFKTELIRRHGPWRTLEHVEFEVLKWVDWYNRVRLHSWCDDAPPTEYETNYYAAQNPSPATAEEPHLTLH
;
A
#
# COMPACT_ATOMS: atom_id res chain seq x y z
N MET A 1 -5.39 13.26 -3.61
CA MET A 1 -6.46 14.19 -3.11
C MET A 1 -7.78 13.43 -3.11
N TYR A 2 -8.52 13.53 -2.04
CA TYR A 2 -9.81 12.85 -1.87
C TYR A 2 -10.92 13.51 -2.70
N GLY A 3 -11.84 12.69 -3.24
CA GLY A 3 -13.17 13.18 -3.61
C GLY A 3 -14.01 13.49 -2.36
N ALA A 4 -15.16 14.13 -2.57
CA ALA A 4 -16.00 14.66 -1.47
C ALA A 4 -16.40 13.60 -0.43
N ARG A 5 -16.68 12.35 -0.85
CA ARG A 5 -17.01 11.26 0.08
C ARG A 5 -15.87 10.94 1.04
N LYS A 6 -14.63 10.76 0.55
CA LYS A 6 -13.48 10.47 1.40
C LYS A 6 -13.06 11.67 2.25
N MET A 7 -13.19 12.89 1.70
CA MET A 7 -12.98 14.12 2.46
C MET A 7 -13.97 14.22 3.62
N TRP A 8 -15.26 13.96 3.37
CA TRP A 8 -16.28 13.92 4.42
C TRP A 8 -15.96 12.89 5.50
N LYS A 9 -15.56 11.67 5.12
CA LYS A 9 -15.16 10.64 6.07
C LYS A 9 -13.94 11.07 6.88
N ALA A 10 -12.90 11.62 6.24
CA ALA A 10 -11.70 12.12 6.93
C ALA A 10 -12.01 13.24 7.94
N LEU A 11 -12.96 14.12 7.63
CA LEU A 11 -13.37 15.22 8.51
C LEU A 11 -14.17 14.76 9.73
N ASN A 12 -14.85 13.61 9.63
CA ASN A 12 -15.71 13.10 10.70
C ASN A 12 -15.10 11.91 11.45
N ARG A 13 -13.81 11.62 11.27
CA ARG A 13 -13.12 10.62 12.09
C ARG A 13 -12.89 11.18 13.49
N GLU A 14 -13.12 10.36 14.52
CA GLU A 14 -12.92 10.73 15.93
C GLU A 14 -11.45 11.05 16.24
N GLU A 15 -10.52 10.32 15.62
CA GLU A 15 -9.09 10.59 15.67
C GLU A 15 -8.66 11.37 14.42
N ARG A 16 -8.65 12.68 14.49
CA ARG A 16 -7.93 13.49 13.52
C ARG A 16 -6.44 13.40 13.85
N PRO A 17 -5.60 12.92 12.91
CA PRO A 17 -4.14 13.08 13.09
C PRO A 17 -3.89 14.57 13.32
N GLY A 18 -3.33 14.92 14.46
CA GLY A 18 -3.21 16.29 14.94
C GLY A 18 -2.54 17.18 13.89
N GLY A 19 -3.32 18.05 13.29
CA GLY A 19 -2.81 19.30 12.76
C GLY A 19 -2.23 20.07 13.94
N ALA A 20 -1.00 20.56 13.83
CA ALA A 20 -0.39 21.41 14.83
C ALA A 20 -1.36 22.56 15.19
N GLY A 21 -1.93 22.53 16.42
CA GLY A 21 -2.84 23.56 16.92
C GLY A 21 -4.28 23.14 17.26
N ALA A 22 -4.68 21.87 17.07
CA ALA A 22 -5.99 21.44 17.52
C ALA A 22 -5.98 21.24 19.06
N PRO A 23 -6.90 21.87 19.83
CA PRO A 23 -6.97 21.65 21.27
C PRO A 23 -7.34 20.20 21.54
N THR A 24 -6.57 19.55 22.42
CA THR A 24 -6.80 18.18 22.88
C THR A 24 -8.21 18.11 23.52
N GLY A 25 -9.10 17.27 22.96
CA GLY A 25 -10.44 17.06 23.53
C GLY A 25 -11.59 17.87 22.90
N ALA A 26 -11.37 18.68 21.87
CA ALA A 26 -12.47 19.37 21.19
C ALA A 26 -13.31 18.37 20.37
N ARG A 27 -14.52 18.06 20.82
CA ARG A 27 -15.54 17.39 20.01
C ARG A 27 -16.11 18.41 19.03
N TYR A 28 -15.90 18.17 17.75
CA TYR A 28 -16.54 18.94 16.70
C TYR A 28 -17.83 18.22 16.27
N ASP A 29 -18.90 18.98 16.07
CA ASP A 29 -20.12 18.42 15.47
C ASP A 29 -19.81 17.77 14.12
N PRO A 30 -20.43 16.62 13.81
CA PRO A 30 -20.24 15.96 12.53
C PRO A 30 -20.61 16.88 11.36
N VAL A 31 -19.70 17.03 10.41
CA VAL A 31 -19.93 17.85 9.21
C VAL A 31 -20.81 17.08 8.23
N PRO A 32 -21.98 17.61 7.80
CA PRO A 32 -22.82 16.96 6.80
C PRO A 32 -22.08 16.84 5.44
N ARG A 33 -22.29 15.71 4.74
CA ARG A 33 -21.65 15.46 3.44
C ARG A 33 -21.94 16.55 2.42
N CYS A 34 -23.18 17.04 2.35
CA CYS A 34 -23.58 18.12 1.43
C CYS A 34 -22.80 19.42 1.68
N THR A 35 -22.44 19.71 2.94
CA THR A 35 -21.59 20.85 3.28
C THR A 35 -20.19 20.70 2.69
N VAL A 36 -19.59 19.51 2.82
CA VAL A 36 -18.28 19.21 2.23
C VAL A 36 -18.33 19.34 0.72
N GLU A 37 -19.33 18.77 0.06
CA GLU A 37 -19.53 18.86 -1.40
C GLU A 37 -19.65 20.31 -1.88
N ARG A 38 -20.46 21.11 -1.19
CA ARG A 38 -20.65 22.54 -1.48
C ARG A 38 -19.36 23.34 -1.30
N ARG A 39 -18.63 23.10 -0.20
CA ARG A 39 -17.35 23.79 0.07
C ARG A 39 -16.27 23.40 -0.93
N MET A 40 -16.14 22.13 -1.26
CA MET A 40 -15.18 21.68 -2.29
C MET A 40 -15.48 22.31 -3.64
N ARG A 41 -16.76 22.39 -4.03
CA ARG A 41 -17.18 23.06 -5.28
C ARG A 41 -16.85 24.55 -5.26
N ALA A 42 -17.16 25.25 -4.18
CA ALA A 42 -16.86 26.68 -4.01
C ALA A 42 -15.36 26.99 -4.07
N LEU A 43 -14.52 26.08 -3.57
CA LEU A 43 -13.06 26.18 -3.59
C LEU A 43 -12.42 25.61 -4.86
N GLY A 44 -13.19 25.14 -5.86
CA GLY A 44 -12.67 24.51 -7.07
C GLY A 44 -11.93 23.18 -6.82
N LEU A 45 -12.10 22.56 -5.64
CA LEU A 45 -11.41 21.34 -5.28
C LEU A 45 -12.09 20.12 -5.90
N ARG A 46 -11.29 19.29 -6.57
CA ARG A 46 -11.74 18.01 -7.16
C ARG A 46 -10.84 16.87 -6.69
N GLY A 47 -11.42 15.66 -6.54
CA GLY A 47 -10.66 14.44 -6.29
C GLY A 47 -9.70 14.14 -7.46
N ALA A 48 -8.57 13.52 -7.16
CA ALA A 48 -7.67 13.05 -8.19
C ALA A 48 -8.33 11.90 -8.97
N THR A 49 -8.40 12.04 -10.30
CA THR A 49 -8.89 11.00 -11.20
C THR A 49 -7.75 10.51 -12.07
N ALA A 50 -7.70 9.18 -12.31
CA ALA A 50 -6.80 8.62 -13.30
C ALA A 50 -7.27 9.04 -14.68
N GLY A 51 -6.46 9.82 -15.41
CA GLY A 51 -6.74 10.17 -16.80
C GLY A 51 -6.65 8.95 -17.72
N ASP A 52 -7.37 8.99 -18.84
CA ASP A 52 -7.35 7.97 -19.91
C ASP A 52 -6.06 8.09 -20.74
N HIS A 53 -4.92 7.63 -20.21
CA HIS A 53 -3.67 7.61 -20.95
C HIS A 53 -3.32 6.17 -21.36
N LYS A 54 -3.10 5.96 -22.68
CA LYS A 54 -2.58 4.71 -23.23
C LYS A 54 -1.25 4.36 -22.54
N ARG A 55 -1.15 3.16 -21.96
CA ARG A 55 0.04 2.67 -21.27
C ARG A 55 1.06 2.13 -22.27
N PRO A 56 2.33 2.56 -22.27
CA PRO A 56 3.38 1.80 -22.93
C PRO A 56 3.57 0.46 -22.18
N ARG A 57 3.67 -0.64 -22.93
CA ARG A 57 4.06 -1.95 -22.39
C ARG A 57 5.57 -1.94 -22.13
N THR A 58 5.99 -2.11 -20.88
CA THR A 58 7.41 -2.09 -20.47
C THR A 58 7.93 -3.46 -20.05
N THR A 59 7.08 -4.49 -19.96
CA THR A 59 7.46 -5.83 -19.51
C THR A 59 7.87 -6.71 -20.67
N ILE A 60 9.09 -7.28 -20.63
CA ILE A 60 9.59 -8.31 -21.56
C ILE A 60 9.38 -9.66 -20.88
N PRO A 61 8.58 -10.60 -21.47
CA PRO A 61 8.38 -11.93 -20.88
C PRO A 61 9.66 -12.77 -20.89
N SER A 62 10.00 -13.40 -19.75
CA SER A 62 11.06 -14.41 -19.70
C SER A 62 10.58 -15.77 -20.22
N LYS A 63 11.53 -16.60 -20.71
CA LYS A 63 11.28 -17.96 -21.24
C LYS A 63 11.62 -19.07 -20.24
N ASP A 64 12.08 -18.73 -19.02
CA ASP A 64 12.58 -19.70 -18.04
C ASP A 64 11.48 -20.50 -17.31
N THR A 65 11.86 -21.62 -16.67
CA THR A 65 10.99 -22.45 -15.80
C THR A 65 10.42 -21.62 -14.65
N ARG A 66 9.12 -21.69 -14.40
CA ARG A 66 8.37 -20.69 -13.63
C ARG A 66 7.59 -21.33 -12.49
N PRO A 67 7.47 -20.63 -11.34
CA PRO A 67 6.45 -20.95 -10.36
C PRO A 67 5.04 -20.85 -10.96
N GLU A 68 4.12 -21.69 -10.50
CA GLU A 68 2.72 -21.66 -10.92
C GLU A 68 1.97 -20.48 -10.28
N ASP A 69 0.90 -19.99 -10.95
CA ASP A 69 -0.02 -19.02 -10.35
C ASP A 69 -0.82 -19.67 -9.23
N GLN A 70 -0.54 -19.30 -7.99
CA GLN A 70 -1.24 -19.79 -6.81
C GLN A 70 -2.40 -18.89 -6.37
N LEU A 71 -2.51 -17.67 -6.92
CA LEU A 71 -3.60 -16.77 -6.55
C LEU A 71 -4.90 -17.07 -7.31
N ASN A 72 -4.84 -17.70 -8.49
CA ASN A 72 -6.02 -18.02 -9.31
C ASN A 72 -7.01 -16.84 -9.41
N ARG A 73 -6.50 -15.61 -9.59
CA ARG A 73 -7.27 -14.36 -9.62
C ARG A 73 -7.99 -13.99 -8.30
N ASP A 74 -7.70 -14.68 -7.21
CA ASP A 74 -8.19 -14.33 -5.88
C ASP A 74 -7.21 -13.35 -5.20
N PHE A 75 -7.48 -12.04 -5.31
CA PHE A 75 -6.71 -10.96 -4.68
C PHE A 75 -7.24 -10.60 -3.28
N THR A 76 -8.00 -11.47 -2.66
CA THR A 76 -8.33 -11.38 -1.25
C THR A 76 -7.29 -12.10 -0.41
N ALA A 77 -7.10 -11.67 0.81
CA ALA A 77 -6.27 -12.35 1.79
C ALA A 77 -7.06 -12.47 3.08
N PRO A 78 -7.06 -13.63 3.75
CA PRO A 78 -7.84 -13.83 4.97
C PRO A 78 -7.25 -13.12 6.18
N ALA A 79 -5.96 -12.82 6.13
CA ALA A 79 -5.21 -12.20 7.22
C ALA A 79 -4.00 -11.42 6.67
N PRO A 80 -3.43 -10.47 7.44
CA PRO A 80 -2.14 -9.88 7.11
C PRO A 80 -1.05 -10.95 6.92
N ASP A 81 -0.08 -10.66 6.06
CA ASP A 81 1.07 -11.52 5.79
C ASP A 81 0.74 -12.93 5.27
N THR A 82 -0.43 -13.12 4.69
CA THR A 82 -0.78 -14.35 3.96
C THR A 82 -0.51 -14.26 2.47
N ARG A 83 -0.69 -13.08 1.88
CA ARG A 83 -0.47 -12.83 0.45
C ARG A 83 0.12 -11.45 0.23
N TRP A 84 1.26 -11.38 -0.42
CA TRP A 84 1.87 -10.14 -0.91
C TRP A 84 1.83 -10.08 -2.41
N VAL A 85 1.74 -8.86 -2.95
CA VAL A 85 1.92 -8.59 -4.38
C VAL A 85 3.03 -7.58 -4.58
N ALA A 86 3.83 -7.78 -5.64
CA ALA A 86 4.87 -6.85 -6.03
C ALA A 86 4.73 -6.43 -7.49
N ASP A 87 5.12 -5.19 -7.75
CA ASP A 87 5.20 -4.64 -9.11
C ASP A 87 6.21 -3.50 -9.16
N ILE A 88 6.75 -3.26 -10.36
CA ILE A 88 7.69 -2.18 -10.64
C ILE A 88 7.04 -1.17 -11.57
N THR A 89 7.21 0.10 -11.22
CA THR A 89 6.79 1.21 -12.08
C THR A 89 7.95 2.14 -12.37
N TYR A 90 7.79 3.07 -13.33
CA TYR A 90 8.81 4.05 -13.66
C TYR A 90 8.29 5.47 -13.49
N VAL A 91 9.22 6.37 -13.22
CA VAL A 91 9.03 7.82 -13.09
C VAL A 91 9.96 8.53 -14.06
N PRO A 92 9.47 9.33 -14.99
CA PRO A 92 10.32 10.16 -15.84
C PRO A 92 10.91 11.30 -15.01
N THR A 93 12.23 11.50 -15.13
CA THR A 93 12.96 12.61 -14.51
C THR A 93 13.74 13.37 -15.57
N TRP A 94 14.34 14.51 -15.20
CA TRP A 94 15.19 15.27 -16.11
C TRP A 94 16.47 14.53 -16.51
N VAL A 95 16.92 13.57 -15.69
CA VAL A 95 18.13 12.78 -15.95
C VAL A 95 17.84 11.37 -16.47
N GLY A 96 16.60 11.09 -16.90
CA GLY A 96 16.18 9.78 -17.41
C GLY A 96 15.08 9.15 -16.58
N PHE A 97 14.87 7.83 -16.76
CA PHE A 97 13.88 7.10 -15.97
C PHE A 97 14.43 6.65 -14.62
N VAL A 98 13.59 6.75 -13.62
CA VAL A 98 13.80 6.16 -12.29
C VAL A 98 12.73 5.09 -12.10
N TYR A 99 13.11 3.97 -11.50
CA TYR A 99 12.23 2.82 -11.28
C TYR A 99 11.88 2.71 -9.80
N VAL A 100 10.64 2.34 -9.51
CA VAL A 100 10.15 2.17 -8.14
C VAL A 100 9.52 0.78 -8.05
N ALA A 101 10.04 -0.05 -7.16
CA ALA A 101 9.44 -1.31 -6.77
C ALA A 101 8.58 -1.13 -5.53
N PHE A 102 7.43 -1.79 -5.49
CA PHE A 102 6.57 -1.86 -4.31
C PHE A 102 6.26 -3.31 -3.97
N VAL A 103 6.18 -3.61 -2.68
CA VAL A 103 5.61 -4.84 -2.12
C VAL A 103 4.45 -4.43 -1.24
N MET A 104 3.27 -5.00 -1.46
CA MET A 104 2.04 -4.65 -0.77
C MET A 104 1.36 -5.89 -0.20
N ASP A 105 0.95 -5.83 1.05
CA ASP A 105 0.09 -6.82 1.68
C ASP A 105 -1.33 -6.74 1.10
N LEU A 106 -1.90 -7.88 0.70
CA LEU A 106 -3.23 -7.91 0.06
C LEU A 106 -4.39 -7.76 1.04
N TYR A 107 -4.21 -8.11 2.31
CA TYR A 107 -5.24 -7.94 3.32
C TYR A 107 -5.44 -6.48 3.68
N SER A 108 -4.37 -5.85 4.15
CA SER A 108 -4.40 -4.48 4.67
C SER A 108 -4.19 -3.40 3.60
N ARG A 109 -3.73 -3.79 2.39
CA ARG A 109 -3.24 -2.87 1.36
C ARG A 109 -2.04 -2.04 1.81
N ARG A 110 -1.39 -2.40 2.91
CA ARG A 110 -0.19 -1.75 3.42
C ARG A 110 0.99 -1.99 2.49
N ILE A 111 1.70 -0.94 2.12
CA ILE A 111 2.99 -1.05 1.44
C ILE A 111 4.01 -1.46 2.51
N VAL A 112 4.50 -2.68 2.41
CA VAL A 112 5.41 -3.30 3.39
C VAL A 112 6.87 -3.19 2.98
N GLY A 113 7.14 -2.97 1.68
CA GLY A 113 8.47 -2.73 1.15
C GLY A 113 8.41 -1.87 -0.12
N TRP A 114 9.46 -1.08 -0.33
CA TRP A 114 9.62 -0.28 -1.54
C TRP A 114 11.09 0.09 -1.76
N ARG A 115 11.46 0.32 -3.01
CA ARG A 115 12.80 0.80 -3.37
C ARG A 115 12.75 1.67 -4.60
N VAL A 116 13.66 2.65 -4.69
CA VAL A 116 13.86 3.51 -5.86
C VAL A 116 15.24 3.27 -6.44
N SER A 117 15.37 3.15 -7.77
CA SER A 117 16.65 2.94 -8.45
C SER A 117 16.68 3.61 -9.82
N SER A 118 17.87 4.01 -10.26
CA SER A 118 18.11 4.46 -11.65
C SER A 118 18.18 3.30 -12.64
N THR A 119 18.24 2.05 -12.20
CA THR A 119 18.37 0.88 -13.03
C THR A 119 17.28 -0.16 -12.76
N LEU A 120 16.79 -0.80 -13.82
CA LEU A 120 15.81 -1.88 -13.74
C LEU A 120 16.53 -3.24 -13.62
N ARG A 121 17.33 -3.42 -12.55
CA ARG A 121 18.00 -4.69 -12.24
C ARG A 121 17.22 -5.49 -11.20
N CYS A 122 17.55 -6.76 -11.05
CA CYS A 122 16.94 -7.63 -10.04
C CYS A 122 17.14 -7.11 -8.61
N ASP A 123 18.24 -6.38 -8.35
CA ASP A 123 18.53 -5.79 -7.04
C ASP A 123 17.41 -4.81 -6.58
N LEU A 124 16.77 -4.10 -7.52
CA LEU A 124 15.65 -3.21 -7.19
C LEU A 124 14.47 -3.96 -6.54
N ALA A 125 14.07 -5.08 -7.13
CA ALA A 125 12.98 -5.91 -6.59
C ALA A 125 13.41 -6.60 -5.29
N LEU A 126 14.66 -7.08 -5.24
CA LEU A 126 15.23 -7.75 -4.09
C LEU A 126 15.33 -6.81 -2.88
N ASP A 127 15.82 -5.57 -3.04
CA ASP A 127 15.89 -4.59 -1.97
C ASP A 127 14.51 -4.23 -1.39
N ALA A 128 13.48 -4.13 -2.25
CA ALA A 128 12.12 -3.91 -1.80
C ALA A 128 11.57 -5.11 -1.00
N LEU A 129 11.89 -6.34 -1.43
CA LEU A 129 11.53 -7.57 -0.71
C LEU A 129 12.26 -7.66 0.64
N GLU A 130 13.57 -7.36 0.66
CA GLU A 130 14.37 -7.37 1.90
C GLU A 130 13.81 -6.38 2.93
N GLN A 131 13.46 -5.18 2.49
CA GLN A 131 12.82 -4.20 3.37
C GLN A 131 11.51 -4.74 3.95
N ALA A 132 10.66 -5.38 3.11
CA ALA A 132 9.40 -5.96 3.55
C ALA A 132 9.60 -7.07 4.60
N ILE A 133 10.52 -8.01 4.33
CA ILE A 133 10.86 -9.11 5.25
C ILE A 133 11.41 -8.56 6.56
N TRP A 134 12.35 -7.61 6.49
CA TRP A 134 12.96 -7.00 7.66
C TRP A 134 11.91 -6.28 8.52
N GLN A 135 11.08 -5.43 7.90
CA GLN A 135 10.05 -4.68 8.60
C GLN A 135 9.07 -5.60 9.34
N ARG A 136 8.59 -6.65 8.67
CA ARG A 136 7.64 -7.58 9.28
C ARG A 136 8.25 -8.39 10.42
N ARG A 137 9.51 -8.80 10.30
CA ARG A 137 10.23 -9.47 11.40
C ARG A 137 10.46 -8.56 12.60
N GLN A 138 10.75 -7.27 12.38
CA GLN A 138 10.84 -6.27 13.46
C GLN A 138 9.49 -6.06 14.16
N ASP A 139 8.40 -6.09 13.40
CA ASP A 139 7.03 -5.99 13.93
C ASP A 139 6.61 -7.31 14.65
N GLY A 140 7.45 -8.37 14.66
CA GLY A 140 7.20 -9.66 15.32
C GLY A 140 6.34 -10.62 14.49
N HIS A 141 6.18 -10.38 13.19
CA HIS A 141 5.33 -11.20 12.33
C HIS A 141 6.06 -12.41 11.77
N ALA A 142 5.38 -13.57 11.73
CA ALA A 142 5.85 -14.77 11.06
C ALA A 142 5.47 -14.70 9.56
N LEU A 143 6.42 -15.04 8.68
CA LEU A 143 6.22 -15.04 7.23
C LEU A 143 6.12 -16.46 6.64
N ALA A 144 6.15 -17.49 7.48
CA ALA A 144 6.01 -18.87 7.02
C ALA A 144 4.63 -19.11 6.39
N GLY A 145 4.61 -19.62 5.17
CA GLY A 145 3.38 -19.84 4.41
C GLY A 145 2.83 -18.64 3.66
N LEU A 146 3.50 -17.48 3.73
CA LEU A 146 3.18 -16.31 2.90
C LEU A 146 3.36 -16.67 1.41
N VAL A 147 2.40 -16.28 0.59
CA VAL A 147 2.49 -16.33 -0.88
C VAL A 147 2.85 -14.95 -1.41
N HIS A 148 3.99 -14.86 -2.10
CA HIS A 148 4.44 -13.64 -2.78
C HIS A 148 4.17 -13.73 -4.27
N HIS A 149 3.25 -12.90 -4.75
CA HIS A 149 2.87 -12.87 -6.16
C HIS A 149 3.49 -11.67 -6.88
N SER A 150 4.03 -11.91 -8.08
CA SER A 150 4.57 -10.86 -8.94
C SER A 150 4.18 -11.10 -10.40
N ASP A 151 4.41 -10.07 -11.22
CA ASP A 151 4.34 -10.25 -12.66
C ASP A 151 5.52 -11.14 -13.18
N ARG A 152 5.54 -11.38 -14.49
CA ARG A 152 6.60 -12.19 -15.15
C ARG A 152 7.86 -11.38 -15.48
N GLY A 153 8.11 -10.28 -14.82
CA GLY A 153 9.34 -9.53 -15.00
C GLY A 153 10.57 -10.36 -14.68
N VAL A 154 11.61 -10.23 -15.50
CA VAL A 154 12.89 -10.95 -15.31
C VAL A 154 13.52 -10.69 -13.94
N GLN A 155 13.19 -9.57 -13.31
CA GLN A 155 13.65 -9.18 -11.97
C GLN A 155 13.17 -10.15 -10.90
N TYR A 156 11.91 -10.59 -10.99
CA TYR A 156 11.26 -11.51 -10.04
C TYR A 156 11.58 -12.98 -10.30
N LEU A 157 12.05 -13.30 -11.51
CA LEU A 157 12.44 -14.66 -11.90
C LEU A 157 13.95 -14.92 -11.73
N SER A 158 14.71 -13.93 -11.25
CA SER A 158 16.13 -14.13 -10.98
C SER A 158 16.34 -15.16 -9.87
N ILE A 159 17.40 -15.98 -10.00
CA ILE A 159 17.75 -17.01 -9.03
C ILE A 159 17.87 -16.39 -7.62
N ARG A 160 18.57 -15.26 -7.47
CA ARG A 160 18.74 -14.57 -6.19
C ARG A 160 17.40 -14.18 -5.53
N TYR A 161 16.42 -13.76 -6.33
CA TYR A 161 15.11 -13.37 -5.82
C TYR A 161 14.31 -14.58 -5.33
N THR A 162 14.31 -15.66 -6.11
CA THR A 162 13.58 -16.90 -5.77
C THR A 162 14.22 -17.63 -4.58
N GLU A 163 15.55 -17.69 -4.52
CA GLU A 163 16.30 -18.24 -3.37
C GLU A 163 15.97 -17.45 -2.10
N ARG A 164 15.93 -16.13 -2.19
CA ARG A 164 15.61 -15.29 -1.04
C ARG A 164 14.20 -15.48 -0.50
N LEU A 165 13.21 -15.66 -1.37
CA LEU A 165 11.86 -16.04 -0.96
C LEU A 165 11.87 -17.39 -0.21
N ALA A 166 12.53 -18.40 -0.76
CA ALA A 166 12.63 -19.72 -0.17
C ALA A 166 13.31 -19.69 1.22
N GLU A 167 14.43 -18.96 1.36
CA GLU A 167 15.12 -18.75 2.65
C GLU A 167 14.23 -18.07 3.71
N ALA A 168 13.31 -17.23 3.29
CA ALA A 168 12.34 -16.59 4.18
C ALA A 168 11.12 -17.46 4.49
N GLY A 169 10.98 -18.64 3.86
CA GLY A 169 9.81 -19.51 3.98
C GLY A 169 8.60 -18.99 3.20
N ILE A 170 8.84 -18.15 2.20
CA ILE A 170 7.82 -17.50 1.37
C ILE A 170 7.67 -18.26 0.07
N THR A 171 6.44 -18.58 -0.32
CA THR A 171 6.13 -19.27 -1.56
C THR A 171 6.03 -18.26 -2.72
N ALA A 172 6.80 -18.48 -3.78
CA ALA A 172 6.73 -17.67 -4.98
C ALA A 172 5.49 -18.05 -5.83
N SER A 173 4.77 -17.04 -6.33
CA SER A 173 3.68 -17.18 -7.29
C SER A 173 3.87 -16.17 -8.43
N VAL A 174 3.65 -16.59 -9.67
CA VAL A 174 3.84 -15.73 -10.84
C VAL A 174 2.63 -15.79 -11.75
N GLY A 175 2.12 -14.63 -12.16
CA GLY A 175 0.93 -14.51 -13.02
C GLY A 175 1.02 -15.22 -14.35
N THR A 176 -0.11 -15.52 -15.00
CA THR A 176 -0.17 -16.21 -16.30
C THR A 176 0.20 -15.29 -17.49
N THR A 177 0.54 -15.84 -18.65
CA THR A 177 0.99 -15.03 -19.81
C THR A 177 -0.18 -14.25 -20.40
N GLY A 178 -0.07 -12.91 -20.39
CA GLY A 178 -1.03 -12.03 -21.09
C GLY A 178 -2.28 -11.70 -20.31
N ASP A 179 -2.43 -12.19 -19.07
CA ASP A 179 -3.56 -11.82 -18.22
C ASP A 179 -3.16 -10.65 -17.29
N SER A 180 -3.65 -9.46 -17.65
CA SER A 180 -3.44 -8.23 -16.85
C SER A 180 -4.25 -8.24 -15.53
N TYR A 181 -5.11 -9.22 -15.32
CA TYR A 181 -5.88 -9.37 -14.09
C TYR A 181 -5.09 -10.03 -12.96
N ASP A 182 -4.03 -10.78 -13.31
CA ASP A 182 -3.23 -11.54 -12.33
C ASP A 182 -2.45 -10.65 -11.33
N ASN A 183 -2.30 -9.33 -11.59
CA ASN A 183 -1.66 -8.39 -10.67
C ASN A 183 -2.47 -7.09 -10.47
N ALA A 184 -3.80 -7.19 -10.58
CA ALA A 184 -4.70 -6.03 -10.57
C ALA A 184 -4.55 -5.14 -9.31
N ALA A 185 -4.23 -5.73 -8.17
CA ALA A 185 -4.05 -5.00 -6.91
C ALA A 185 -2.77 -4.14 -6.94
N ALA A 186 -1.65 -4.69 -7.40
CA ALA A 186 -0.40 -3.96 -7.56
C ALA A 186 -0.50 -2.91 -8.67
N GLU A 187 -1.21 -3.21 -9.77
CA GLU A 187 -1.52 -2.20 -10.79
C GLU A 187 -2.36 -1.05 -10.25
N ALA A 188 -3.32 -1.34 -9.37
CA ALA A 188 -4.13 -0.31 -8.73
C ALA A 188 -3.28 0.58 -7.83
N LEU A 189 -2.32 0.01 -7.09
CA LEU A 189 -1.34 0.75 -6.30
C LEU A 189 -0.51 1.68 -7.19
N ASN A 190 0.06 1.16 -8.28
CA ASN A 190 0.85 1.95 -9.23
C ASN A 190 0.02 3.08 -9.88
N ARG A 191 -1.27 2.85 -10.13
CA ARG A 191 -2.18 3.88 -10.62
C ARG A 191 -2.39 4.99 -9.60
N LEU A 192 -2.57 4.65 -8.32
CA LEU A 192 -2.69 5.61 -7.23
C LEU A 192 -1.41 6.42 -7.09
N PHE A 193 -0.26 5.76 -7.02
CA PHE A 193 1.05 6.39 -6.96
C PHE A 193 1.26 7.41 -8.08
N LYS A 194 1.02 7.01 -9.34
CA LYS A 194 1.14 7.91 -10.50
C LYS A 194 0.16 9.07 -10.44
N THR A 195 -1.07 8.84 -9.97
CA THR A 195 -2.12 9.86 -9.95
C THR A 195 -1.96 10.83 -8.78
N GLU A 196 -1.60 10.32 -7.60
CA GLU A 196 -1.57 11.10 -6.36
C GLU A 196 -0.23 11.78 -6.13
N LEU A 197 0.89 11.18 -6.57
CA LEU A 197 2.22 11.73 -6.43
C LEU A 197 2.80 12.22 -7.77
N ILE A 198 3.05 11.31 -8.72
CA ILE A 198 3.94 11.59 -9.84
C ILE A 198 3.40 12.68 -10.77
N ARG A 199 2.12 12.64 -11.12
CA ARG A 199 1.49 13.62 -12.04
C ARG A 199 1.21 14.97 -11.39
N ARG A 200 1.25 15.05 -10.06
CA ARG A 200 0.86 16.26 -9.32
C ARG A 200 2.03 17.09 -8.86
N HIS A 201 3.15 16.46 -8.52
CA HIS A 201 4.28 17.09 -7.87
C HIS A 201 5.52 17.21 -8.77
N GLY A 202 5.45 16.70 -10.02
CA GLY A 202 6.51 16.90 -11.01
C GLY A 202 6.67 18.37 -11.44
N PRO A 203 7.76 18.69 -12.11
CA PRO A 203 8.76 17.80 -12.71
C PRO A 203 9.75 17.24 -11.68
N TRP A 204 10.18 15.99 -11.93
CA TRP A 204 11.11 15.27 -11.08
C TRP A 204 12.55 15.54 -11.57
N ARG A 205 13.45 15.92 -10.67
CA ARG A 205 14.80 16.34 -11.05
C ARG A 205 15.81 15.20 -11.01
N THR A 206 15.90 14.53 -9.86
CA THR A 206 16.90 13.49 -9.57
C THR A 206 16.24 12.27 -8.93
N LEU A 207 17.01 11.17 -8.79
CA LEU A 207 16.61 9.96 -8.09
C LEU A 207 16.30 10.27 -6.61
N GLU A 208 17.16 11.00 -5.93
CA GLU A 208 17.02 11.34 -4.51
C GLU A 208 15.75 12.16 -4.24
N HIS A 209 15.40 13.05 -5.18
CA HIS A 209 14.14 13.80 -5.09
C HIS A 209 12.94 12.87 -5.17
N VAL A 210 12.95 11.91 -6.11
CA VAL A 210 11.89 10.90 -6.22
C VAL A 210 11.83 10.03 -4.97
N GLU A 211 12.97 9.54 -4.48
CA GLU A 211 13.06 8.67 -3.30
C GLU A 211 12.49 9.34 -2.05
N PHE A 212 12.84 10.61 -1.80
CA PHE A 212 12.33 11.38 -0.67
C PHE A 212 10.80 11.57 -0.75
N GLU A 213 10.28 11.88 -1.91
CA GLU A 213 8.82 12.06 -2.08
C GLU A 213 8.06 10.72 -2.06
N VAL A 214 8.66 9.63 -2.51
CA VAL A 214 8.12 8.26 -2.35
C VAL A 214 8.04 7.91 -0.87
N LEU A 215 9.08 8.17 -0.08
CA LEU A 215 9.08 7.95 1.37
C LEU A 215 7.89 8.65 2.04
N LYS A 216 7.70 9.95 1.76
CA LYS A 216 6.58 10.74 2.30
C LYS A 216 5.22 10.20 1.87
N TRP A 217 5.12 9.80 0.59
CA TRP A 217 3.88 9.29 0.04
C TRP A 217 3.53 7.92 0.63
N VAL A 218 4.51 7.01 0.81
CA VAL A 218 4.30 5.70 1.44
C VAL A 218 3.88 5.85 2.89
N ASP A 219 4.52 6.73 3.66
CA ASP A 219 4.12 7.01 5.04
C ASP A 219 2.68 7.53 5.11
N TRP A 220 2.34 8.53 4.30
CA TRP A 220 0.98 9.05 4.20
C TRP A 220 -0.02 8.00 3.70
N TYR A 221 0.35 7.18 2.71
CA TYR A 221 -0.47 6.10 2.17
C TYR A 221 -0.84 5.08 3.24
N ASN A 222 0.14 4.66 4.04
CA ASN A 222 -0.04 3.64 5.04
C ASN A 222 -0.77 4.14 6.31
N ARG A 223 -0.49 5.38 6.75
CA ARG A 223 -0.93 5.86 8.06
C ARG A 223 -2.09 6.85 8.03
N VAL A 224 -2.32 7.50 6.91
CA VAL A 224 -3.29 8.62 6.84
C VAL A 224 -4.33 8.41 5.75
N ARG A 225 -3.92 7.82 4.61
CA ARG A 225 -4.79 7.67 3.46
C ARG A 225 -5.91 6.68 3.73
N LEU A 226 -7.18 7.13 3.56
CA LEU A 226 -8.34 6.26 3.68
C LEU A 226 -8.48 5.35 2.45
N HIS A 227 -8.68 4.07 2.68
CA HIS A 227 -8.86 3.05 1.65
C HIS A 227 -10.25 2.45 1.73
N SER A 228 -10.98 2.42 0.61
CA SER A 228 -12.32 1.83 0.57
C SER A 228 -12.29 0.31 0.82
N TRP A 229 -11.17 -0.35 0.53
CA TRP A 229 -10.94 -1.76 0.83
C TRP A 229 -10.82 -2.01 2.33
N CYS A 230 -10.28 -1.07 3.06
CA CYS A 230 -10.05 -1.13 4.50
C CYS A 230 -11.16 -0.40 5.27
N ASP A 231 -12.41 -0.46 4.84
CA ASP A 231 -13.56 0.21 5.45
C ASP A 231 -13.36 1.72 5.66
N ASP A 232 -12.69 2.35 4.69
CA ASP A 232 -12.28 3.75 4.74
C ASP A 232 -11.35 4.07 5.96
N ALA A 233 -10.57 3.09 6.44
CA ALA A 233 -9.45 3.27 7.36
C ALA A 233 -8.11 3.32 6.60
N PRO A 234 -7.04 3.87 7.21
CA PRO A 234 -5.67 3.69 6.74
C PRO A 234 -5.22 2.22 6.85
N PRO A 235 -4.34 1.75 5.96
CA PRO A 235 -3.82 0.38 5.98
C PRO A 235 -3.25 -0.07 7.33
N THR A 236 -2.44 0.78 7.98
CA THR A 236 -1.83 0.47 9.28
C THR A 236 -2.88 0.31 10.37
N GLU A 237 -3.89 1.19 10.41
CA GLU A 237 -4.99 1.13 11.37
C GLU A 237 -5.84 -0.13 11.15
N TYR A 238 -6.18 -0.44 9.89
CA TYR A 238 -6.95 -1.63 9.53
C TYR A 238 -6.25 -2.91 9.99
N GLU A 239 -4.93 -2.98 9.82
CA GLU A 239 -4.10 -4.10 10.26
C GLU A 239 -4.01 -4.16 11.80
N THR A 240 -3.83 -3.03 12.47
CA THR A 240 -3.81 -2.95 13.94
C THR A 240 -5.12 -3.47 14.54
N ASN A 241 -6.26 -3.09 13.96
CA ASN A 241 -7.58 -3.57 14.40
C ASN A 241 -7.74 -5.08 14.23
N TYR A 242 -7.17 -5.67 13.17
CA TYR A 242 -7.15 -7.12 12.99
C TYR A 242 -6.42 -7.81 14.15
N TYR A 243 -5.22 -7.38 14.50
CA TYR A 243 -4.44 -8.00 15.59
C TYR A 243 -5.07 -7.75 16.96
N ALA A 244 -5.67 -6.58 17.20
CA ALA A 244 -6.41 -6.30 18.44
C ALA A 244 -7.62 -7.23 18.60
N ALA A 245 -8.32 -7.55 17.53
CA ALA A 245 -9.44 -8.49 17.55
C ALA A 245 -9.01 -9.95 17.81
N GLN A 246 -7.76 -10.32 17.43
CA GLN A 246 -7.22 -11.65 17.71
C GLN A 246 -6.75 -11.80 19.16
N ASN A 247 -6.31 -10.70 19.79
CA ASN A 247 -5.84 -10.65 21.16
C ASN A 247 -6.67 -9.64 21.96
N PRO A 248 -7.94 -9.92 22.26
CA PRO A 248 -8.74 -9.01 23.06
C PRO A 248 -8.07 -8.86 24.43
N SER A 249 -7.68 -7.63 24.78
CA SER A 249 -7.22 -7.32 26.14
C SER A 249 -8.32 -7.75 27.11
N PRO A 250 -8.03 -8.45 28.24
CA PRO A 250 -9.06 -8.79 29.21
C PRO A 250 -9.72 -7.49 29.66
N ALA A 251 -11.02 -7.36 29.32
CA ALA A 251 -11.83 -6.25 29.76
C ALA A 251 -11.62 -6.09 31.26
N THR A 252 -11.35 -4.89 31.74
CA THR A 252 -11.34 -4.50 33.15
C THR A 252 -12.59 -5.13 33.76
N ALA A 253 -12.38 -6.18 34.58
CA ALA A 253 -13.47 -6.78 35.34
C ALA A 253 -14.07 -5.65 36.16
N GLU A 254 -15.32 -5.32 35.93
CA GLU A 254 -16.09 -4.44 36.81
C GLU A 254 -15.97 -5.02 38.21
N GLU A 255 -15.35 -4.27 39.14
CA GLU A 255 -15.37 -4.60 40.56
C GLU A 255 -16.83 -4.70 41.00
N PRO A 256 -17.22 -5.81 41.66
CA PRO A 256 -18.58 -5.90 42.19
C PRO A 256 -18.76 -4.82 43.23
N HIS A 257 -19.69 -3.91 42.99
CA HIS A 257 -20.18 -2.96 43.98
C HIS A 257 -20.68 -3.74 45.19
N LEU A 258 -19.87 -3.78 46.26
CA LEU A 258 -20.30 -4.20 47.58
C LEU A 258 -21.31 -3.16 48.12
N THR A 259 -22.60 -3.45 48.00
CA THR A 259 -23.65 -2.79 48.73
C THR A 259 -23.58 -3.26 50.19
N LEU A 260 -23.07 -2.41 51.05
CA LEU A 260 -23.22 -2.54 52.49
C LEU A 260 -24.67 -2.21 52.86
N HIS A 261 -25.34 -3.19 53.45
CA HIS A 261 -26.61 -3.00 54.19
C HIS A 261 -26.32 -2.58 55.61
#